data_906a535417cea28699fe87fa7ece614e
#
_entry.id   906a535417cea28699fe87fa7ece614e
#
_cell.length_a   1.000
_cell.length_b   1.000
_cell.length_c   1.000
_cell.angle_alpha   90.00
_cell.angle_beta   90.00
_cell.angle_gamma   90.00
#
_symmetry.space_group_name_H-M   'P 1'
#
loop_
_entity.id
_entity.type
_entity.pdbx_description
1 polymer ?
#
loop_
_entity_poly.entity_id
_entity_poly.type
_entity_poly.pdbx_seq_one_letter_code
_entity_poly.pdbx_strand_id
1 'polypeptide(L)'
;MLREVRALGLTWRDLASSVAISLLVLAYAAFAFGSHLVLLSSAWTTSAVGLFLGAICAVFAAADLHTRPQPRPGRVARRITTVLGAVALVAGLAGLVVNTAKPVEVLVVAMGFLWLTGTLWHVYTIGAEQ
;
A
#
# COMPACT_ATOMS: atom_id res chain seq x y z
N MET A 1 14.93 -12.06 -16.23
CA MET A 1 13.99 -11.24 -15.46
C MET A 1 13.93 -11.63 -13.97
N LEU A 2 13.54 -12.84 -13.61
CA LEU A 2 13.52 -13.29 -12.20
C LEU A 2 14.90 -13.36 -11.51
N ARG A 3 15.98 -13.57 -12.28
CA ARG A 3 17.35 -13.55 -11.76
C ARG A 3 17.84 -12.12 -11.46
N GLU A 4 17.46 -11.15 -12.28
CA GLU A 4 17.83 -9.74 -12.08
C GLU A 4 17.08 -9.12 -10.89
N VAL A 5 15.82 -9.49 -10.68
CA VAL A 5 15.03 -9.07 -9.51
C VAL A 5 15.64 -9.62 -8.22
N ARG A 6 16.20 -10.83 -8.23
CA ARG A 6 16.94 -11.38 -7.08
C ARG A 6 18.27 -10.69 -6.82
N ALA A 7 18.95 -10.20 -7.85
CA ALA A 7 20.20 -9.47 -7.71
C ALA A 7 20.02 -8.10 -7.03
N LEU A 8 18.82 -7.53 -7.10
CA LEU A 8 18.44 -6.29 -6.44
C LEU A 8 17.90 -6.47 -5.01
N GLY A 9 17.92 -7.70 -4.47
CA GLY A 9 17.38 -8.00 -3.14
C GLY A 9 15.85 -7.86 -3.04
N LEU A 10 15.18 -7.55 -4.15
CA LEU A 10 13.74 -7.40 -4.22
C LEU A 10 13.07 -8.79 -4.14
N THR A 11 12.15 -8.92 -3.21
CA THR A 11 11.34 -10.14 -3.09
C THR A 11 10.13 -10.06 -4.03
N TRP A 12 9.56 -11.20 -4.39
CA TRP A 12 8.33 -11.22 -5.19
C TRP A 12 7.17 -10.47 -4.50
N ARG A 13 7.26 -10.29 -3.18
CA ARG A 13 6.32 -9.53 -2.35
C ARG A 13 6.42 -8.03 -2.57
N ASP A 14 7.66 -7.52 -2.74
CA ASP A 14 7.89 -6.12 -3.09
C ASP A 14 7.29 -5.84 -4.47
N LEU A 15 7.39 -6.81 -5.38
CA LEU A 15 6.74 -6.73 -6.68
C LEU A 15 5.22 -6.73 -6.53
N ALA A 16 4.66 -7.63 -5.72
CA ALA A 16 3.22 -7.71 -5.49
C ALA A 16 2.67 -6.43 -4.85
N SER A 17 3.37 -5.86 -3.85
CA SER A 17 2.95 -4.61 -3.23
C SER A 17 3.08 -3.41 -4.18
N SER A 18 4.10 -3.38 -5.02
CA SER A 18 4.27 -2.36 -6.06
C SER A 18 3.18 -2.44 -7.14
N VAL A 19 2.78 -3.65 -7.52
CA VAL A 19 1.64 -3.87 -8.43
C VAL A 19 0.34 -3.40 -7.77
N ALA A 20 0.11 -3.75 -6.50
CA ALA A 20 -1.08 -3.35 -5.78
C ALA A 20 -1.21 -1.83 -5.66
N ILE A 21 -0.14 -1.12 -5.29
CA ILE A 21 -0.17 0.34 -5.22
C ILE A 21 -0.33 0.99 -6.60
N SER A 22 0.27 0.41 -7.64
CA SER A 22 0.09 0.89 -9.01
C SER A 22 -1.36 0.74 -9.47
N LEU A 23 -2.00 -0.38 -9.17
CA LEU A 23 -3.43 -0.60 -9.45
C LEU A 23 -4.32 0.38 -8.68
N LEU A 24 -3.99 0.67 -7.42
CA LEU A 24 -4.72 1.66 -6.62
C LEU A 24 -4.60 3.07 -7.21
N VAL A 25 -3.39 3.47 -7.62
CA VAL A 25 -3.15 4.77 -8.26
C VAL A 25 -3.88 4.87 -9.59
N LEU A 26 -3.88 3.80 -10.40
CA LEU A 26 -4.64 3.75 -11.65
C LEU A 26 -6.14 3.81 -11.42
N ALA A 27 -6.64 3.10 -10.40
CA ALA A 27 -8.04 3.15 -10.01
C ALA A 27 -8.47 4.56 -9.58
N TYR A 28 -7.63 5.22 -8.78
CA TYR A 28 -7.86 6.60 -8.38
C TYR A 28 -7.80 7.56 -9.57
N ALA A 29 -6.83 7.41 -10.46
CA ALA A 29 -6.73 8.24 -11.68
C ALA A 29 -7.97 8.06 -12.56
N ALA A 30 -8.42 6.83 -12.77
CA ALA A 30 -9.64 6.54 -13.51
C ALA A 30 -10.87 7.20 -12.87
N PHE A 31 -10.97 7.18 -11.54
CA PHE A 31 -12.01 7.87 -10.80
C PHE A 31 -11.91 9.39 -10.95
N ALA A 32 -10.72 9.98 -10.77
CA ALA A 32 -10.50 11.43 -10.80
C ALA A 32 -10.71 12.04 -12.20
N PHE A 33 -10.34 11.30 -13.24
CA PHE A 33 -10.51 11.75 -14.64
C PHE A 33 -11.87 11.40 -15.24
N GLY A 34 -12.79 10.86 -14.43
CA GLY A 34 -14.16 10.57 -14.89
C GLY A 34 -14.21 9.52 -16.00
N SER A 35 -13.32 8.51 -15.94
CA SER A 35 -13.32 7.45 -16.95
C SER A 35 -14.65 6.70 -16.98
N HIS A 36 -15.11 6.32 -18.17
CA HIS A 36 -16.35 5.54 -18.37
C HIS A 36 -16.27 4.08 -17.90
N LEU A 37 -15.24 3.73 -17.12
CA LEU A 37 -15.16 2.43 -16.46
C LEU A 37 -16.18 2.39 -15.31
N VAL A 38 -17.31 1.76 -15.57
CA VAL A 38 -18.46 1.66 -14.64
C VAL A 38 -18.05 1.19 -13.24
N LEU A 39 -17.02 0.35 -13.13
CA LEU A 39 -16.50 -0.18 -11.87
C LEU A 39 -15.72 0.85 -11.03
N LEU A 40 -15.23 1.93 -11.63
CA LEU A 40 -14.39 2.94 -10.97
C LEU A 40 -15.02 4.34 -11.01
N SER A 41 -16.30 4.41 -11.35
CA SER A 41 -17.04 5.67 -11.46
C SER A 41 -17.50 6.23 -10.12
N SER A 42 -17.40 5.47 -9.02
CA SER A 42 -17.83 5.91 -7.71
C SER A 42 -16.70 5.84 -6.65
N ALA A 43 -16.75 6.77 -5.69
CA ALA A 43 -15.83 6.77 -4.56
C ALA A 43 -15.98 5.49 -3.73
N TRP A 44 -17.18 4.91 -3.66
CA TRP A 44 -17.44 3.66 -2.97
C TRP A 44 -16.65 2.49 -3.55
N THR A 45 -16.74 2.28 -4.87
CA THR A 45 -16.00 1.18 -5.53
C THR A 45 -14.51 1.37 -5.46
N THR A 46 -14.01 2.59 -5.62
CA THR A 46 -12.58 2.90 -5.50
C THR A 46 -12.07 2.67 -4.09
N SER A 47 -12.84 3.05 -3.06
CA SER A 47 -12.52 2.76 -1.65
C SER A 47 -12.55 1.26 -1.35
N ALA A 48 -13.52 0.53 -1.87
CA ALA A 48 -13.61 -0.93 -1.69
C ALA A 48 -12.40 -1.64 -2.32
N VAL A 49 -11.99 -1.25 -3.52
CA VAL A 49 -10.78 -1.77 -4.18
C VAL A 49 -9.53 -1.44 -3.37
N GLY A 50 -9.41 -0.19 -2.89
CA GLY A 50 -8.27 0.24 -2.06
C GLY A 50 -8.16 -0.54 -0.75
N LEU A 51 -9.27 -0.73 -0.05
CA LEU A 51 -9.31 -1.53 1.19
C LEU A 51 -8.96 -3.00 0.92
N PHE A 52 -9.46 -3.59 -0.16
CA PHE A 52 -9.16 -4.96 -0.54
C PHE A 52 -7.68 -5.15 -0.86
N LEU A 53 -7.09 -4.27 -1.68
CA LEU A 53 -5.66 -4.29 -1.98
C LEU A 53 -4.81 -4.06 -0.73
N GLY A 54 -5.23 -3.14 0.15
CA GLY A 54 -4.58 -2.88 1.43
C GLY A 54 -4.61 -4.09 2.35
N ALA A 55 -5.74 -4.81 2.42
CA ALA A 55 -5.87 -6.04 3.20
C ALA A 55 -4.95 -7.15 2.68
N ILE A 56 -4.85 -7.33 1.37
CA ILE A 56 -3.92 -8.28 0.76
C ILE A 56 -2.48 -7.95 1.15
N CYS A 57 -2.07 -6.68 1.01
CA CYS A 57 -0.73 -6.24 1.39
C CYS A 57 -0.46 -6.45 2.88
N ALA A 58 -1.44 -6.20 3.75
CA ALA A 58 -1.32 -6.40 5.19
C ALA A 58 -1.16 -7.89 5.55
N VAL A 59 -1.90 -8.79 4.90
CA VAL A 59 -1.76 -10.24 5.09
C VAL A 59 -0.37 -10.72 4.68
N PHE A 60 0.14 -10.25 3.53
CA PHE A 60 1.49 -10.59 3.10
C PHE A 60 2.56 -10.05 4.04
N ALA A 61 2.41 -8.81 4.53
CA ALA A 61 3.33 -8.24 5.51
C ALA A 61 3.31 -9.01 6.84
N ALA A 62 2.13 -9.40 7.33
CA ALA A 62 1.99 -10.20 8.54
C ALA A 62 2.61 -11.59 8.39
N ALA A 63 2.44 -12.25 7.25
CA ALA A 63 3.05 -13.54 6.97
C ALA A 63 4.58 -13.48 6.96
N ASP A 64 5.17 -12.35 6.54
CA ASP A 64 6.63 -12.17 6.54
C ASP A 64 7.22 -12.04 7.94
N LEU A 65 6.52 -11.39 8.85
CA LEU A 65 6.94 -11.25 10.25
C LEU A 65 7.07 -12.60 10.97
N HIS A 66 6.34 -13.62 10.50
CA HIS A 66 6.37 -14.98 11.08
C HIS A 66 7.49 -15.85 10.50
N THR A 67 8.00 -15.54 9.31
CA THR A 67 8.92 -16.41 8.58
C THR A 67 10.37 -15.95 8.62
N ARG A 68 10.65 -14.69 8.94
CA ARG A 68 12.01 -14.15 8.98
C ARG A 68 12.23 -13.30 10.23
N PRO A 69 13.29 -13.56 11.02
CA PRO A 69 13.73 -12.65 12.05
C PRO A 69 14.30 -11.39 11.40
N GLN A 70 13.44 -10.40 11.18
CA GLN A 70 13.88 -9.10 10.70
C GLN A 70 14.30 -8.20 11.88
N PRO A 71 15.33 -7.34 11.70
CA PRO A 71 15.62 -6.32 12.68
C PRO A 71 14.37 -5.48 12.93
N ARG A 72 13.98 -5.37 14.19
CA ARG A 72 12.75 -4.64 14.57
C ARG A 72 12.85 -3.20 14.11
N PRO A 73 11.87 -2.68 13.37
CA PRO A 73 11.84 -1.28 13.00
C PRO A 73 11.91 -0.41 14.25
N GLY A 74 12.64 0.69 14.18
CA GLY A 74 12.74 1.64 15.28
C GLY A 74 11.36 2.11 15.75
N ARG A 75 11.24 2.54 17.00
CA ARG A 75 9.95 2.97 17.58
C ARG A 75 9.23 4.03 16.74
N VAL A 76 9.99 4.92 16.10
CA VAL A 76 9.44 5.99 15.26
C VAL A 76 8.83 5.41 13.97
N ALA A 77 9.56 4.56 13.25
CA ALA A 77 9.06 3.93 12.03
C ALA A 77 7.79 3.10 12.30
N ARG A 78 7.76 2.35 13.40
CA ARG A 78 6.59 1.59 13.82
C ARG A 78 5.39 2.50 14.11
N ARG A 79 5.58 3.64 14.77
CA ARG A 79 4.51 4.60 15.02
C ARG A 79 3.97 5.21 13.73
N ILE A 80 4.86 5.61 12.84
CA ILE A 80 4.48 6.19 11.53
C ILE A 80 3.64 5.19 10.74
N THR A 81 4.08 3.95 10.59
CA THR A 81 3.33 2.92 9.85
C THR A 81 1.99 2.59 10.50
N THR A 82 1.92 2.56 11.84
CA THR A 82 0.66 2.32 12.55
C THR A 82 -0.32 3.47 12.32
N VAL A 83 0.12 4.72 12.43
CA VAL A 83 -0.72 5.90 12.21
C VAL A 83 -1.20 5.97 10.76
N LEU A 84 -0.30 5.79 9.80
CA LEU A 84 -0.66 5.77 8.37
C LEU A 84 -1.64 4.65 8.04
N GLY A 85 -1.45 3.46 8.62
CA GLY A 85 -2.37 2.34 8.45
C GLY A 85 -3.75 2.64 9.02
N ALA A 86 -3.82 3.25 10.20
CA ALA A 86 -5.08 3.67 10.81
C ALA A 86 -5.77 4.77 9.97
N VAL A 87 -5.03 5.76 9.49
CA VAL A 87 -5.57 6.81 8.60
C VAL A 87 -6.11 6.21 7.31
N ALA A 88 -5.38 5.30 6.68
CA ALA A 88 -5.82 4.63 5.46
C ALA A 88 -7.11 3.82 5.69
N LEU A 89 -7.19 3.08 6.80
CA LEU A 89 -8.38 2.30 7.15
C LEU A 89 -9.60 3.21 7.38
N VAL A 90 -9.45 4.25 8.19
CA VAL A 90 -10.54 5.20 8.48
C VAL A 90 -10.98 5.92 7.20
N ALA A 91 -10.03 6.37 6.36
CA ALA A 91 -10.34 7.02 5.10
C ALA A 91 -11.06 6.08 4.12
N GLY A 92 -10.62 4.81 4.03
CA GLY A 92 -11.29 3.80 3.21
C GLY A 92 -12.71 3.53 3.66
N LEU A 93 -12.94 3.35 4.96
CA LEU A 93 -14.28 3.17 5.52
C LEU A 93 -15.15 4.43 5.33
N ALA A 94 -14.60 5.62 5.52
CA ALA A 94 -15.32 6.87 5.25
C ALA A 94 -15.71 6.99 3.78
N GLY A 95 -14.85 6.58 2.85
CA GLY A 95 -15.15 6.56 1.41
C GLY A 95 -16.32 5.63 1.05
N LEU A 96 -16.47 4.51 1.78
CA LEU A 96 -17.61 3.61 1.62
C LEU A 96 -18.93 4.23 2.10
N VAL A 97 -18.88 5.06 3.15
CA VAL A 97 -20.09 5.64 3.77
C VAL A 97 -20.48 6.94 3.10
N VAL A 98 -19.52 7.84 2.89
CA VAL A 98 -19.80 9.22 2.45
C VAL A 98 -19.87 9.34 0.92
N ASN A 99 -19.25 8.40 0.20
CA ASN A 99 -19.19 8.36 -1.27
C ASN A 99 -18.71 9.69 -1.91
N THR A 100 -17.69 10.31 -1.33
CA THR A 100 -17.06 11.53 -1.83
C THR A 100 -15.59 11.30 -2.19
N ALA A 101 -15.01 12.19 -2.99
CA ALA A 101 -13.62 12.08 -3.45
C ALA A 101 -12.57 12.25 -2.33
N LYS A 102 -12.86 13.08 -1.32
CA LYS A 102 -11.88 13.42 -0.27
C LYS A 102 -11.37 12.22 0.52
N PRO A 103 -12.20 11.31 1.05
CA PRO A 103 -11.71 10.10 1.71
C PRO A 103 -10.87 9.22 0.78
N VAL A 104 -11.20 9.14 -0.51
CA VAL A 104 -10.43 8.37 -1.49
C VAL A 104 -9.04 8.96 -1.69
N GLU A 105 -8.93 10.29 -1.80
CA GLU A 105 -7.65 10.99 -1.88
C GLU A 105 -6.76 10.68 -0.66
N VAL A 106 -7.32 10.79 0.54
CA VAL A 106 -6.62 10.50 1.80
C VAL A 106 -6.16 9.04 1.84
N LEU A 107 -7.03 8.10 1.42
CA LEU A 107 -6.70 6.68 1.36
C LEU A 107 -5.49 6.44 0.43
N VAL A 108 -5.52 6.97 -0.78
CA VAL A 108 -4.45 6.78 -1.78
C VAL A 108 -3.13 7.38 -1.29
N VAL A 109 -3.16 8.59 -0.73
CA VAL A 109 -1.98 9.25 -0.18
C VAL A 109 -1.40 8.45 0.99
N ALA A 110 -2.23 8.01 1.94
CA ALA A 110 -1.79 7.22 3.08
C ALA A 110 -1.17 5.88 2.66
N MET A 111 -1.77 5.19 1.70
CA MET A 111 -1.26 3.94 1.14
C MET A 111 0.06 4.16 0.39
N GLY A 112 0.20 5.25 -0.36
CA GLY A 112 1.44 5.63 -1.02
C GLY A 112 2.59 5.87 -0.04
N PHE A 113 2.33 6.59 1.05
CA PHE A 113 3.32 6.79 2.11
C PHE A 113 3.67 5.50 2.85
N LEU A 114 2.71 4.62 3.10
CA LEU A 114 2.97 3.30 3.68
C LEU A 114 3.90 2.47 2.80
N TRP A 115 3.60 2.41 1.50
CA TRP A 115 4.44 1.71 0.53
C TRP A 115 5.86 2.30 0.48
N LEU A 116 5.98 3.63 0.38
CA LEU A 116 7.26 4.32 0.35
C LEU A 116 8.09 4.04 1.61
N THR A 117 7.47 4.14 2.79
CA THR A 117 8.14 3.88 4.07
C THR A 117 8.62 2.42 4.15
N GLY A 118 7.81 1.47 3.72
CA GLY A 118 8.16 0.05 3.69
C GLY A 118 9.33 -0.23 2.73
N THR A 119 9.28 0.36 1.53
CA THR A 119 10.32 0.19 0.51
C THR A 119 11.64 0.82 0.95
N LEU A 120 11.62 2.04 1.49
CA LEU A 120 12.82 2.71 2.00
C LEU A 120 13.46 1.93 3.15
N TRP A 121 12.64 1.42 4.06
CA TRP A 121 13.13 0.59 5.16
C TRP A 121 13.82 -0.68 4.65
N HIS A 122 13.23 -1.32 3.66
CA HIS A 122 13.77 -2.54 3.07
C HIS A 122 15.12 -2.29 2.38
N VAL A 123 15.21 -1.24 1.57
CA VAL A 123 16.46 -0.82 0.91
C VAL A 123 17.55 -0.47 1.94
N TYR A 124 17.17 0.25 3.00
CA TYR A 124 18.11 0.64 4.06
C TYR A 124 18.68 -0.57 4.81
N THR A 125 17.86 -1.57 5.13
CA THR A 125 18.32 -2.77 5.84
C THR A 125 19.20 -3.66 4.99
N ILE A 126 18.95 -3.78 3.69
CA ILE A 126 19.83 -4.54 2.77
C ILE A 126 21.17 -3.83 2.58
N GLY A 127 21.18 -2.50 2.49
CA GLY A 127 22.43 -1.73 2.34
C GLY A 127 23.31 -1.75 3.58
N ALA A 128 22.76 -2.00 4.76
CA ALA A 128 23.52 -2.08 6.02
C ALA A 128 24.20 -3.45 6.26
N GLU A 129 23.81 -4.49 5.51
CA GLU A 129 24.40 -5.84 5.60
C GLU A 129 25.56 -6.07 4.62
N GLN A 130 25.86 -5.10 3.76
CA GLN A 130 26.99 -5.12 2.83
C GLN A 130 28.18 -4.32 3.39
#